data_e78e9fc7eb0bf23e3a8d3c099f681328
#
_entry.id   e78e9fc7eb0bf23e3a8d3c099f681328
#
_cell.length_a   1.000
_cell.length_b   1.000
_cell.length_c   1.000
_cell.angle_alpha   90.00
_cell.angle_beta   90.00
_cell.angle_gamma   90.00
#
_symmetry.space_group_name_H-M   'P 1'
#
loop_
_entity.id
_entity.type
_entity.pdbx_description
1 polymer ?
#
loop_
_entity_poly.entity_id
_entity_poly.type
_entity_poly.pdbx_seq_one_letter_code
_entity_poly.pdbx_strand_id
1 'polypeptide(L)'
;MNFLTRKCLSRRALLRGAGAALALPLLDSMIPAGSSHAAGITPKTRFGAIYVPHGAVMSHWTPGTEGSAFAMPETLKPLEPFRERLNIISNLTLPLAYGQDASAGANHTRSSAVYLTGASPGVGAEAKLGISLDQVIARHIGQGSPLPSLEMSIEDGNLSCGAGLSCAYRNTISWQSPTSPLPMENNPQ
;
A
#
# COMPACT_ATOMS: atom_id res chain seq x y z
N MET A 1 16.39 10.55 60.50
CA MET A 1 15.65 11.44 59.55
C MET A 1 14.63 10.59 58.81
N ASN A 2 13.34 10.74 59.14
CA ASN A 2 12.27 9.96 58.52
C ASN A 2 11.75 10.70 57.27
N PHE A 3 12.12 10.26 56.10
CA PHE A 3 11.63 10.78 54.82
C PHE A 3 10.31 10.08 54.37
N LEU A 4 9.38 9.90 55.29
CA LEU A 4 8.02 9.47 54.91
C LEU A 4 7.16 10.71 54.64
N THR A 5 7.22 11.25 53.43
CA THR A 5 6.22 12.21 52.98
C THR A 5 4.90 11.50 52.86
N ARG A 6 3.89 11.94 53.63
CA ARG A 6 2.48 11.47 53.61
C ARG A 6 1.77 11.83 52.27
N LYS A 7 2.35 11.51 51.13
CA LYS A 7 1.66 11.61 49.83
C LYS A 7 0.99 10.27 49.54
N CYS A 8 -0.26 10.12 49.91
CA CYS A 8 -1.06 8.96 49.51
C CYS A 8 -1.34 9.07 47.99
N LEU A 9 -0.91 8.08 47.24
CA LEU A 9 -1.35 7.91 45.88
C LEU A 9 -2.87 7.68 45.85
N SER A 10 -3.60 8.46 45.08
CA SER A 10 -5.03 8.24 44.93
C SER A 10 -5.28 6.85 44.31
N ARG A 11 -6.34 6.16 44.75
CA ARG A 11 -6.74 4.85 44.18
C ARG A 11 -6.87 4.88 42.66
N ARG A 12 -7.30 6.03 42.13
CA ARG A 12 -7.43 6.26 40.70
C ARG A 12 -6.05 6.34 39.98
N ALA A 13 -5.05 6.94 40.62
CA ALA A 13 -3.68 6.98 40.08
C ALA A 13 -3.03 5.59 40.10
N LEU A 14 -3.26 4.81 41.15
CA LEU A 14 -2.80 3.42 41.26
C LEU A 14 -3.43 2.53 40.17
N LEU A 15 -4.75 2.61 40.00
CA LEU A 15 -5.43 1.82 38.97
C LEU A 15 -5.02 2.20 37.56
N ARG A 16 -4.83 3.48 37.26
CA ARG A 16 -4.30 3.94 35.97
C ARG A 16 -2.87 3.47 35.74
N GLY A 17 -2.02 3.57 36.76
CA GLY A 17 -0.64 3.09 36.67
C GLY A 17 -0.54 1.57 36.55
N ALA A 18 -1.34 0.82 37.30
CA ALA A 18 -1.41 -0.64 37.23
C ALA A 18 -1.97 -1.11 35.87
N GLY A 19 -3.02 -0.44 35.36
CA GLY A 19 -3.56 -0.72 34.02
C GLY A 19 -2.53 -0.50 32.92
N ALA A 20 -1.79 0.60 32.98
CA ALA A 20 -0.69 0.87 32.04
C ALA A 20 0.45 -0.17 32.18
N ALA A 21 0.82 -0.54 33.41
CA ALA A 21 1.88 -1.53 33.64
C ALA A 21 1.52 -2.94 33.18
N LEU A 22 0.21 -3.29 33.19
CA LEU A 22 -0.28 -4.57 32.67
C LEU A 22 -0.47 -4.59 31.15
N ALA A 23 -0.85 -3.46 30.56
CA ALA A 23 -1.14 -3.38 29.13
C ALA A 23 0.12 -3.08 28.27
N LEU A 24 1.01 -2.23 28.75
CA LEU A 24 2.21 -1.80 28.00
C LEU A 24 3.18 -2.94 27.64
N PRO A 25 3.45 -3.94 28.51
CA PRO A 25 4.35 -5.04 28.14
C PRO A 25 3.82 -5.94 27.03
N LEU A 26 2.52 -5.84 26.71
CA LEU A 26 1.85 -6.67 25.70
C LEU A 26 1.69 -5.98 24.35
N LEU A 27 2.13 -4.72 24.22
CA LEU A 27 2.10 -4.02 22.94
C LEU A 27 3.30 -4.44 22.09
N ASP A 28 3.04 -5.00 20.93
CA ASP A 28 4.07 -5.41 19.96
C ASP A 28 5.07 -4.29 19.61
N SER A 29 4.64 -3.03 19.70
CA SER A 29 5.48 -1.85 19.49
C SER A 29 6.55 -1.62 20.56
N MET A 30 6.44 -2.28 21.73
CA MET A 30 7.39 -2.19 22.83
C MET A 30 8.44 -3.31 22.81
N ILE A 31 8.31 -4.27 21.92
CA ILE A 31 9.30 -5.32 21.72
C ILE A 31 10.46 -4.68 20.91
N PRO A 32 11.68 -4.58 21.48
CA PRO A 32 12.82 -4.05 20.73
C PRO A 32 13.02 -4.85 19.44
N ALA A 33 13.18 -4.16 18.32
CA ALA A 33 13.33 -4.78 17.00
C ALA A 33 14.52 -5.77 16.89
N GLY A 34 15.44 -5.74 17.85
CA GLY A 34 16.58 -6.65 17.94
C GLY A 34 16.51 -7.66 19.08
N SER A 35 15.36 -7.83 19.76
CA SER A 35 15.26 -8.80 20.84
C SER A 35 15.21 -10.22 20.29
N SER A 36 15.78 -11.17 21.05
CA SER A 36 15.84 -12.60 20.70
C SER A 36 14.47 -13.27 20.50
N HIS A 37 13.37 -12.59 20.81
CA HIS A 37 12.03 -13.00 20.43
C HIS A 37 11.81 -12.99 18.91
N ALA A 38 12.61 -12.24 18.15
CA ALA A 38 12.62 -12.33 16.69
C ALA A 38 13.09 -13.71 16.18
N ALA A 39 13.78 -14.50 16.99
CA ALA A 39 14.28 -15.81 16.62
C ALA A 39 13.20 -16.91 16.52
N GLY A 40 11.99 -16.64 16.99
CA GLY A 40 10.85 -17.59 16.91
C GLY A 40 9.72 -17.13 16.00
N ILE A 41 9.82 -15.93 15.40
CA ILE A 41 8.78 -15.41 14.53
C ILE A 41 9.03 -15.95 13.13
N THR A 42 8.19 -16.86 12.67
CA THR A 42 8.14 -17.23 11.26
C THR A 42 7.95 -15.97 10.43
N PRO A 43 8.83 -15.66 9.45
CA PRO A 43 8.68 -14.48 8.62
C PRO A 43 7.31 -14.47 7.97
N LYS A 44 6.53 -13.43 8.23
CA LYS A 44 5.22 -13.28 7.59
C LYS A 44 5.43 -12.84 6.14
N THR A 45 4.74 -13.48 5.23
CA THR A 45 4.67 -13.05 3.83
C THR A 45 4.09 -11.64 3.76
N ARG A 46 4.73 -10.80 2.97
CA ARG A 46 4.27 -9.44 2.69
C ARG A 46 4.13 -9.27 1.18
N PHE A 47 3.11 -8.56 0.78
CA PHE A 47 2.89 -8.16 -0.61
C PHE A 47 3.01 -6.64 -0.70
N GLY A 48 3.64 -6.15 -1.75
CA GLY A 48 3.70 -4.72 -2.06
C GLY A 48 3.45 -4.51 -3.55
N ALA A 49 2.69 -3.49 -3.88
CA ALA A 49 2.47 -3.02 -5.24
C ALA A 49 2.81 -1.54 -5.32
N ILE A 50 3.58 -1.16 -6.34
CA ILE A 50 3.97 0.22 -6.59
C ILE A 50 3.42 0.61 -7.96
N TYR A 51 2.54 1.59 -7.98
CA TYR A 51 2.01 2.16 -9.21
C TYR A 51 2.83 3.38 -9.61
N VAL A 52 3.38 3.34 -10.82
CA VAL A 52 4.07 4.49 -11.44
C VAL A 52 3.17 5.02 -12.55
N PRO A 53 2.49 6.16 -12.34
CA PRO A 53 1.53 6.67 -13.31
C PRO A 53 2.24 7.23 -14.56
N HIS A 54 1.88 6.75 -15.75
CA HIS A 54 2.25 7.28 -17.09
C HIS A 54 3.72 7.71 -17.25
N GLY A 55 4.68 6.98 -16.69
CA GLY A 55 5.99 7.52 -16.47
C GLY A 55 7.19 6.71 -16.94
N ALA A 56 7.09 5.77 -17.88
CA ALA A 56 8.24 5.03 -18.35
C ALA A 56 8.59 5.37 -19.81
N VAL A 57 9.83 5.78 -20.03
CA VAL A 57 10.42 5.80 -21.38
C VAL A 57 10.87 4.37 -21.68
N MET A 58 10.09 3.64 -22.49
CA MET A 58 10.24 2.21 -22.68
C MET A 58 11.61 1.79 -23.22
N SER A 59 12.26 2.62 -24.03
CA SER A 59 13.63 2.37 -24.51
C SER A 59 14.69 2.39 -23.40
N HIS A 60 14.40 3.06 -22.29
CA HIS A 60 15.27 3.13 -21.11
C HIS A 60 14.82 2.19 -19.98
N TRP A 61 13.66 1.56 -20.16
CA TRP A 61 13.04 0.65 -19.18
C TRP A 61 13.18 -0.82 -19.56
N THR A 62 12.94 -1.13 -20.85
CA THR A 62 12.89 -2.52 -21.31
C THR A 62 14.32 -3.04 -21.60
N PRO A 63 14.71 -4.20 -21.04
CA PRO A 63 15.97 -4.84 -21.43
C PRO A 63 16.03 -5.14 -22.92
N GLY A 64 17.20 -4.99 -23.51
CA GLY A 64 17.42 -5.27 -24.94
C GLY A 64 17.45 -6.75 -25.30
N THR A 65 17.56 -7.63 -24.31
CA THR A 65 17.61 -9.10 -24.49
C THR A 65 16.77 -9.79 -23.41
N GLU A 66 16.26 -10.95 -23.75
CA GLU A 66 15.51 -11.82 -22.83
C GLU A 66 16.46 -12.74 -22.04
N GLY A 67 15.91 -13.38 -21.01
CA GLY A 67 16.61 -14.32 -20.14
C GLY A 67 17.34 -13.66 -18.97
N SER A 68 18.18 -14.38 -18.27
CA SER A 68 18.84 -13.90 -17.04
C SER A 68 20.06 -13.01 -17.28
N ALA A 69 20.65 -13.06 -18.45
CA ALA A 69 21.90 -12.37 -18.80
C ALA A 69 21.68 -10.97 -19.46
N PHE A 70 20.51 -10.36 -19.29
CA PHE A 70 20.23 -9.05 -19.86
C PHE A 70 21.09 -7.95 -19.23
N ALA A 71 21.43 -6.94 -20.01
CA ALA A 71 22.01 -5.71 -19.48
C ALA A 71 20.91 -4.90 -18.77
N MET A 72 21.20 -4.41 -17.56
CA MET A 72 20.23 -3.62 -16.80
C MET A 72 19.99 -2.29 -17.52
N PRO A 73 18.74 -1.97 -17.88
CA PRO A 73 18.41 -0.69 -18.49
C PRO A 73 18.70 0.48 -17.55
N GLU A 74 18.88 1.66 -18.10
CA GLU A 74 19.25 2.85 -17.32
C GLU A 74 18.31 3.14 -16.16
N THR A 75 17.01 3.11 -16.41
CA THR A 75 15.98 3.38 -15.38
C THR A 75 15.97 2.34 -14.27
N LEU A 76 16.31 1.09 -14.58
CA LEU A 76 16.31 -0.02 -13.62
C LEU A 76 17.68 -0.26 -12.96
N LYS A 77 18.70 0.48 -13.35
CA LYS A 77 20.06 0.33 -12.84
C LYS A 77 20.19 0.35 -11.30
N PRO A 78 19.43 1.15 -10.55
CA PRO A 78 19.42 1.09 -9.09
C PRO A 78 18.98 -0.27 -8.51
N LEU A 79 18.30 -1.10 -9.28
CA LEU A 79 17.87 -2.44 -8.89
C LEU A 79 18.92 -3.53 -9.17
N GLU A 80 20.08 -3.17 -9.73
CA GLU A 80 21.17 -4.13 -10.01
C GLU A 80 21.56 -5.03 -8.82
N PRO A 81 21.62 -4.54 -7.57
CA PRO A 81 21.90 -5.38 -6.40
C PRO A 81 20.86 -6.48 -6.13
N PHE A 82 19.67 -6.35 -6.71
CA PHE A 82 18.55 -7.29 -6.56
C PHE A 82 18.32 -8.16 -7.80
N ARG A 83 19.22 -8.13 -8.76
CA ARG A 83 19.08 -8.82 -10.06
C ARG A 83 18.59 -10.26 -9.94
N GLU A 84 19.14 -11.04 -9.02
CA GLU A 84 18.77 -12.45 -8.82
C GLU A 84 17.34 -12.65 -8.30
N ARG A 85 16.70 -11.57 -7.84
CA ARG A 85 15.34 -11.58 -7.30
C ARG A 85 14.37 -10.77 -8.15
N LEU A 86 14.85 -10.28 -9.31
CA LEU A 86 14.10 -9.39 -10.19
C LEU A 86 13.61 -10.15 -11.41
N ASN A 87 12.31 -10.06 -11.66
CA ASN A 87 11.70 -10.49 -12.91
C ASN A 87 11.14 -9.27 -13.64
N ILE A 88 11.64 -9.00 -14.84
CA ILE A 88 11.13 -7.92 -15.69
C ILE A 88 10.22 -8.57 -16.73
N ILE A 89 8.94 -8.24 -16.68
CA ILE A 89 7.93 -8.77 -17.58
C ILE A 89 7.46 -7.63 -18.48
N SER A 90 7.61 -7.80 -19.78
CA SER A 90 7.18 -6.83 -20.80
C SER A 90 6.10 -7.44 -21.70
N ASN A 91 5.53 -6.60 -22.57
CA ASN A 91 4.50 -7.00 -23.53
C ASN A 91 3.20 -7.51 -22.90
N LEU A 92 2.96 -7.25 -21.63
CA LEU A 92 1.65 -7.47 -21.02
C LEU A 92 0.72 -6.33 -21.41
N THR A 93 -0.54 -6.67 -21.60
CA THR A 93 -1.60 -5.70 -21.86
C THR A 93 -2.74 -5.88 -20.87
N LEU A 94 -3.36 -4.77 -20.52
CA LEU A 94 -4.58 -4.73 -19.72
C LEU A 94 -5.67 -4.07 -20.55
N PRO A 95 -6.46 -4.84 -21.33
CA PRO A 95 -7.39 -4.30 -22.32
C PRO A 95 -8.38 -3.29 -21.74
N LEU A 96 -8.82 -3.49 -20.50
CA LEU A 96 -9.76 -2.60 -19.81
C LEU A 96 -9.13 -1.25 -19.39
N ALA A 97 -7.82 -1.09 -19.51
CA ALA A 97 -7.13 0.20 -19.34
C ALA A 97 -7.26 1.10 -20.56
N TYR A 98 -7.58 0.55 -21.73
CA TYR A 98 -7.81 1.34 -22.93
C TYR A 98 -9.18 2.00 -22.87
N GLY A 99 -9.23 3.30 -23.18
CA GLY A 99 -10.47 4.06 -23.17
C GLY A 99 -11.39 3.63 -24.28
N GLN A 100 -12.64 3.43 -23.90
CA GLN A 100 -13.74 3.22 -24.80
C GLN A 100 -14.83 4.25 -24.49
N ASP A 101 -15.47 4.77 -25.50
CA ASP A 101 -16.58 5.73 -25.37
C ASP A 101 -16.24 6.98 -24.52
N ALA A 102 -17.12 7.33 -23.60
CA ALA A 102 -17.04 8.54 -22.78
C ALA A 102 -15.79 8.61 -21.88
N SER A 103 -15.15 7.49 -21.56
CA SER A 103 -13.94 7.46 -20.73
C SER A 103 -12.63 7.61 -21.51
N ALA A 104 -12.67 7.73 -22.83
CA ALA A 104 -11.49 7.72 -23.68
C ALA A 104 -10.46 8.81 -23.34
N GLY A 105 -10.90 9.99 -22.89
CA GLY A 105 -10.03 11.11 -22.53
C GLY A 105 -9.44 11.06 -21.12
N ALA A 106 -9.81 10.08 -20.28
CA ALA A 106 -9.44 10.04 -18.87
C ALA A 106 -8.33 9.02 -18.57
N ASN A 107 -7.23 9.08 -19.31
CA ASN A 107 -6.14 8.08 -19.23
C ASN A 107 -5.60 7.88 -17.82
N HIS A 108 -5.31 8.94 -17.07
CA HIS A 108 -4.77 8.86 -15.72
C HIS A 108 -5.74 8.20 -14.75
N THR A 109 -6.99 8.64 -14.77
CA THR A 109 -8.05 8.10 -13.91
C THR A 109 -8.34 6.63 -14.21
N ARG A 110 -8.36 6.27 -15.48
CA ARG A 110 -8.61 4.89 -15.91
C ARG A 110 -7.45 3.96 -15.57
N SER A 111 -6.21 4.39 -15.80
CA SER A 111 -5.02 3.56 -15.53
C SER A 111 -4.87 3.24 -14.05
N SER A 112 -5.09 4.20 -13.15
CA SER A 112 -5.06 3.95 -11.71
C SER A 112 -6.20 3.02 -11.27
N ALA A 113 -7.41 3.22 -11.80
CA ALA A 113 -8.56 2.37 -11.48
C ALA A 113 -8.31 0.90 -11.85
N VAL A 114 -7.76 0.65 -13.04
CA VAL A 114 -7.61 -0.70 -13.59
C VAL A 114 -6.40 -1.45 -13.03
N TYR A 115 -5.41 -0.75 -12.50
CA TYR A 115 -4.09 -1.31 -12.14
C TYR A 115 -4.16 -2.57 -11.28
N LEU A 116 -4.83 -2.57 -10.14
CA LEU A 116 -4.96 -3.74 -9.27
C LEU A 116 -6.33 -4.41 -9.32
N THR A 117 -7.28 -3.83 -10.02
CA THR A 117 -8.65 -4.33 -10.07
C THR A 117 -8.95 -5.14 -11.33
N GLY A 118 -8.25 -4.83 -12.43
CA GLY A 118 -8.55 -5.39 -13.74
C GLY A 118 -9.95 -5.02 -14.27
N ALA A 119 -10.63 -4.03 -13.68
CA ALA A 119 -11.98 -3.63 -14.00
C ALA A 119 -12.04 -2.20 -14.58
N SER A 120 -12.87 -1.97 -15.59
CA SER A 120 -13.10 -0.63 -16.13
C SER A 120 -13.85 0.25 -15.13
N PRO A 121 -13.47 1.52 -14.94
CA PRO A 121 -14.23 2.45 -14.13
C PRO A 121 -15.56 2.78 -14.77
N GLY A 122 -16.63 2.78 -13.96
CA GLY A 122 -17.95 3.21 -14.38
C GLY A 122 -18.02 4.72 -14.58
N VAL A 123 -18.77 5.18 -15.58
CA VAL A 123 -19.07 6.60 -15.78
C VAL A 123 -20.16 7.03 -14.82
N GLY A 124 -20.02 8.21 -14.21
CA GLY A 124 -20.99 8.79 -13.28
C GLY A 124 -20.36 9.23 -11.95
N ALA A 125 -21.18 9.77 -11.08
CA ALA A 125 -20.75 10.29 -9.78
C ALA A 125 -20.39 9.17 -8.77
N GLU A 126 -21.06 8.02 -8.88
CA GLU A 126 -20.79 6.89 -8.00
C GLU A 126 -19.61 6.08 -8.51
N ALA A 127 -18.63 5.92 -7.65
CA ALA A 127 -17.49 5.09 -7.95
C ALA A 127 -17.87 3.60 -7.82
N LYS A 128 -17.71 2.85 -8.91
CA LYS A 128 -17.94 1.42 -8.94
C LYS A 128 -16.85 0.74 -9.76
N LEU A 129 -16.13 -0.17 -9.12
CA LEU A 129 -14.97 -0.82 -9.73
C LEU A 129 -14.98 -2.32 -9.40
N GLY A 130 -13.95 -2.82 -8.81
CA GLY A 130 -13.78 -4.18 -8.33
C GLY A 130 -12.95 -4.19 -7.06
N ILE A 131 -12.90 -5.30 -6.38
CA ILE A 131 -11.94 -5.49 -5.28
C ILE A 131 -10.55 -5.55 -5.88
N SER A 132 -9.61 -4.79 -5.33
CA SER A 132 -8.23 -4.81 -5.81
C SER A 132 -7.44 -6.01 -5.26
N LEU A 133 -6.44 -6.45 -6.00
CA LEU A 133 -5.63 -7.63 -5.69
C LEU A 133 -4.97 -7.53 -4.31
N ASP A 134 -4.45 -6.36 -3.95
CA ASP A 134 -3.85 -6.10 -2.63
C ASP A 134 -4.85 -6.35 -1.51
N GLN A 135 -6.12 -5.98 -1.67
CA GLN A 135 -7.18 -6.22 -0.68
C GLN A 135 -7.61 -7.67 -0.61
N VAL A 136 -7.61 -8.39 -1.73
CA VAL A 136 -7.79 -9.84 -1.72
C VAL A 136 -6.67 -10.52 -0.94
N ILE A 137 -5.43 -10.11 -1.18
CA ILE A 137 -4.26 -10.64 -0.48
C ILE A 137 -4.29 -10.27 1.02
N ALA A 138 -4.62 -9.03 1.36
CA ALA A 138 -4.71 -8.56 2.75
C ALA A 138 -5.71 -9.39 3.58
N ARG A 139 -6.81 -9.82 2.98
CA ARG A 139 -7.79 -10.72 3.64
C ARG A 139 -7.20 -12.09 3.99
N HIS A 140 -6.22 -12.57 3.23
CA HIS A 140 -5.62 -13.89 3.46
C HIS A 140 -4.41 -13.84 4.37
N ILE A 141 -3.51 -12.85 4.19
CA ILE A 141 -2.23 -12.80 4.92
C ILE A 141 -2.18 -11.70 5.98
N GLY A 142 -3.09 -10.74 5.96
CA GLY A 142 -3.10 -9.57 6.85
C GLY A 142 -3.71 -9.82 8.23
N GLN A 143 -4.37 -10.96 8.47
CA GLN A 143 -5.18 -11.22 9.66
C GLN A 143 -4.40 -11.25 10.98
N GLY A 144 -3.11 -11.45 10.93
CA GLY A 144 -2.23 -11.40 12.10
C GLY A 144 -1.54 -10.05 12.31
N SER A 145 -2.01 -8.99 11.66
CA SER A 145 -1.48 -7.63 11.79
C SER A 145 -2.56 -6.67 12.26
N PRO A 146 -2.23 -5.70 13.14
CA PRO A 146 -3.15 -4.61 13.50
C PRO A 146 -3.59 -3.79 12.28
N LEU A 147 -2.74 -3.67 11.26
CA LEU A 147 -3.02 -3.06 9.97
C LEU A 147 -2.84 -4.13 8.89
N PRO A 148 -3.93 -4.69 8.37
CA PRO A 148 -3.88 -5.72 7.32
C PRO A 148 -3.29 -5.22 6.01
N SER A 149 -3.47 -3.94 5.70
CA SER A 149 -2.91 -3.25 4.54
C SER A 149 -2.55 -1.81 4.88
N LEU A 150 -1.73 -1.19 4.05
CA LEU A 150 -1.31 0.19 4.16
C LEU A 150 -1.26 0.80 2.76
N GLU A 151 -2.12 1.76 2.53
CA GLU A 151 -2.27 2.49 1.28
C GLU A 151 -1.52 3.82 1.39
N MET A 152 -0.46 3.99 0.61
CA MET A 152 0.40 5.18 0.68
C MET A 152 0.44 5.93 -0.64
N SER A 153 0.55 7.25 -0.58
CA SER A 153 0.78 8.11 -1.73
C SER A 153 1.84 9.16 -1.42
N ILE A 154 2.52 9.61 -2.48
CA ILE A 154 3.41 10.78 -2.43
C ILE A 154 2.75 12.03 -3.02
N GLU A 155 1.51 11.92 -3.50
CA GLU A 155 0.74 12.98 -4.11
C GLU A 155 -0.52 13.28 -3.31
N ASP A 156 -0.92 14.56 -3.29
CA ASP A 156 -2.21 14.96 -2.75
C ASP A 156 -3.36 14.43 -3.59
N GLY A 157 -4.40 13.89 -2.94
CA GLY A 157 -5.58 13.32 -3.58
C GLY A 157 -6.52 14.34 -4.27
N ASN A 158 -6.16 15.63 -4.33
CA ASN A 158 -6.98 16.70 -4.90
C ASN A 158 -6.80 16.90 -6.41
N LEU A 159 -6.50 15.83 -7.13
CA LEU A 159 -6.27 15.88 -8.57
C LEU A 159 -7.61 15.91 -9.33
N SER A 160 -7.69 16.71 -10.40
CA SER A 160 -8.88 16.74 -11.24
C SER A 160 -9.07 15.41 -11.99
N CYS A 161 -10.30 14.96 -12.04
CA CYS A 161 -10.72 13.69 -12.64
C CYS A 161 -11.52 14.01 -13.90
N GLY A 162 -11.01 13.75 -15.06
CA GLY A 162 -11.65 14.10 -16.33
C GLY A 162 -12.76 13.12 -16.75
N ALA A 163 -13.46 13.47 -17.84
CA ALA A 163 -14.40 12.62 -18.59
C ALA A 163 -15.58 12.04 -17.79
N GLY A 164 -16.09 12.78 -16.79
CA GLY A 164 -17.26 12.36 -16.00
C GLY A 164 -17.01 11.14 -15.11
N LEU A 165 -15.76 10.79 -14.86
CA LEU A 165 -15.37 9.72 -13.93
C LEU A 165 -15.26 10.26 -12.50
N SER A 166 -15.60 9.42 -11.52
CA SER A 166 -15.40 9.77 -10.12
C SER A 166 -13.93 9.96 -9.78
N CYS A 167 -13.62 10.98 -8.98
CA CYS A 167 -12.25 11.24 -8.49
C CYS A 167 -11.70 10.10 -7.61
N ALA A 168 -12.56 9.30 -7.01
CA ALA A 168 -12.16 8.13 -6.26
C ALA A 168 -11.26 7.18 -7.06
N TYR A 169 -11.46 7.08 -8.37
CA TYR A 169 -10.64 6.24 -9.23
C TYR A 169 -9.19 6.71 -9.40
N ARG A 170 -8.93 7.98 -9.15
CA ARG A 170 -7.60 8.56 -9.25
C ARG A 170 -6.90 8.67 -7.91
N ASN A 171 -7.69 8.77 -6.84
CA ASN A 171 -7.18 9.04 -5.50
C ASN A 171 -6.78 7.78 -4.73
N THR A 172 -6.99 6.60 -5.30
CA THR A 172 -6.52 5.33 -4.73
C THR A 172 -6.43 4.24 -5.79
N ILE A 173 -5.53 3.28 -5.55
CA ILE A 173 -5.45 2.05 -6.33
C ILE A 173 -6.01 0.85 -5.56
N SER A 174 -6.43 1.06 -4.31
CA SER A 174 -6.88 0.00 -3.39
C SER A 174 -8.37 0.09 -3.12
N TRP A 175 -9.07 -1.01 -3.34
CA TRP A 175 -10.53 -1.11 -3.24
C TRP A 175 -10.93 -2.31 -2.40
N GLN A 176 -11.49 -2.06 -1.23
CA GLN A 176 -11.94 -3.10 -0.31
C GLN A 176 -13.19 -3.82 -0.79
N SER A 177 -14.05 -3.12 -1.54
CA SER A 177 -15.25 -3.64 -2.20
C SER A 177 -15.48 -2.89 -3.52
N PRO A 178 -16.42 -3.33 -4.36
CA PRO A 178 -16.71 -2.63 -5.62
C PRO A 178 -17.07 -1.15 -5.48
N THR A 179 -17.53 -0.72 -4.32
CA THR A 179 -17.96 0.66 -4.05
C THR A 179 -17.21 1.33 -2.90
N SER A 180 -16.18 0.68 -2.36
CA SER A 180 -15.46 1.15 -1.20
C SER A 180 -13.97 1.30 -1.50
N PRO A 181 -13.55 2.46 -2.04
CA PRO A 181 -12.13 2.80 -2.16
C PRO A 181 -11.52 3.01 -0.78
N LEU A 182 -10.26 2.63 -0.60
CA LEU A 182 -9.50 2.92 0.59
C LEU A 182 -8.74 4.24 0.42
N PRO A 183 -8.79 5.14 1.41
CA PRO A 183 -8.04 6.39 1.34
C PRO A 183 -6.53 6.10 1.39
N MET A 184 -5.78 6.92 0.66
CA MET A 184 -4.32 6.88 0.73
C MET A 184 -3.81 7.78 1.84
N GLU A 185 -2.80 7.29 2.58
CA GLU A 185 -2.04 8.09 3.55
C GLU A 185 -0.88 8.78 2.82
N ASN A 186 -0.85 10.11 2.88
CA ASN A 186 0.18 10.94 2.27
C ASN A 186 1.02 11.71 3.32
N ASN A 187 0.69 11.56 4.60
CA ASN A 187 1.43 12.17 5.70
C ASN A 187 2.25 11.11 6.44
N PRO A 188 3.59 11.13 6.37
CA PRO A 188 4.45 10.15 7.01
C PRO A 188 4.67 10.36 8.51
N GLN A 189 3.96 11.30 9.16
CA GLN A 189 4.14 11.64 10.58
C GLN A 189 3.35 10.75 11.53
#